data_fe9c494fcbf0e267df7b6addc1241609
#
_entry.id   fe9c494fcbf0e267df7b6addc1241609
#
_cell.length_a   1.000
_cell.length_b   1.000
_cell.length_c   1.000
_cell.angle_alpha   90.00
_cell.angle_beta   90.00
_cell.angle_gamma   90.00
#
_symmetry.space_group_name_H-M   'P 1'
#
loop_
_entity.id
_entity.type
_entity.pdbx_description
1 polymer ?
#
loop_
_entity_poly.entity_id
_entity_poly.type
_entity_poly.pdbx_seq_one_letter_code
_entity_poly.pdbx_strand_id
1 'polypeptide(L)'
;GISTLKKEQLVEKLMKSEKYEEKREEKKEENIEVKREENRKENKRANKEEKRKEHRKEHTEESKKENREEEKAEEKAGDTEEKKSEAEGKKNDISSLDSGNMANGILEVMPDGYGFIRCENYLPGENDVYVSPSQIRRFNLKTGDILVGNIRIKTQNEKYSALLYVQSVNGYKPFDAAKRKNFEDLTPIFPNERINLETENAPLSMRMVDLLSPIGKGQRGMIVSQPKTGKTTLLKQIARSITATRPNMKVIVLLIDERPEEVTDIRESIEGPNAEVIYSTFDELPEHHKRVSEMVLERAKRLVEHKQDVVILLDSITRLARAYNLLVPPSGRTLSGGLDPAALYMPKKFFGSARNMREGGSLTILATALVETGSKMDDVVFEEFKGTGNMELVLDRKLAEKRIFPAINIQRSGTRREDLLLTKEEQEIVYALHRELSGNRADENMEQILNFFKRTKNNKEFIQLMKQSLLKK
;
A
#
# COMPACT_ATOMS: atom_id res chain seq x y z
N GLY A 1 45.10 -8.96 24.16
CA GLY A 1 46.14 -9.80 24.66
C GLY A 1 47.32 -10.01 23.73
N ILE A 2 47.89 -8.93 23.10
CA ILE A 2 49.08 -9.05 22.21
C ILE A 2 50.36 -8.62 22.93
N SER A 3 50.29 -8.08 24.14
CA SER A 3 51.42 -7.48 24.85
C SER A 3 52.31 -8.45 25.64
N THR A 4 52.05 -9.76 25.57
CA THR A 4 52.79 -10.76 26.39
C THR A 4 53.45 -11.91 25.60
N LEU A 5 53.45 -11.82 24.27
CA LEU A 5 54.06 -12.88 23.42
C LEU A 5 55.52 -12.53 23.06
N LYS A 6 56.43 -13.50 23.15
CA LYS A 6 57.82 -13.39 22.68
C LYS A 6 57.81 -13.22 21.15
N LYS A 7 58.81 -12.47 20.61
CA LYS A 7 58.92 -12.08 19.20
C LYS A 7 58.76 -13.25 18.22
N GLU A 8 59.26 -14.43 18.56
CA GLU A 8 59.14 -15.66 17.75
C GLU A 8 57.70 -16.19 17.65
N GLN A 9 56.93 -16.11 18.73
CA GLN A 9 55.49 -16.50 18.73
C GLN A 9 54.59 -15.54 17.95
N LEU A 10 55.01 -14.24 17.83
CA LEU A 10 54.31 -13.25 17.02
C LEU A 10 54.53 -13.53 15.52
N VAL A 11 55.78 -13.87 15.13
CA VAL A 11 56.10 -14.22 13.75
C VAL A 11 55.38 -15.49 13.30
N GLU A 12 55.29 -16.50 14.15
CA GLU A 12 54.58 -17.76 13.83
C GLU A 12 53.05 -17.52 13.69
N LYS A 13 52.47 -16.61 14.47
CA LYS A 13 51.05 -16.24 14.30
C LYS A 13 50.78 -15.41 13.02
N LEU A 14 51.69 -14.55 12.65
CA LEU A 14 51.59 -13.78 11.41
C LEU A 14 51.70 -14.69 10.18
N MET A 15 52.67 -15.61 10.15
CA MET A 15 52.78 -16.60 9.06
C MET A 15 51.55 -17.54 8.94
N LYS A 16 50.93 -17.88 10.08
CA LYS A 16 49.67 -18.64 10.06
C LYS A 16 48.49 -17.82 9.55
N SER A 17 48.44 -16.52 9.80
CA SER A 17 47.38 -15.65 9.29
C SER A 17 47.53 -15.41 7.78
N GLU A 18 48.73 -15.18 7.27
CA GLU A 18 49.00 -15.03 5.83
C GLU A 18 48.61 -16.29 5.03
N LYS A 19 49.00 -17.48 5.51
CA LYS A 19 48.60 -18.77 4.91
C LYS A 19 47.06 -19.01 4.96
N TYR A 20 46.36 -18.37 5.91
CA TYR A 20 44.90 -18.48 6.01
C TYR A 20 44.22 -17.52 5.04
N GLU A 21 44.82 -16.38 4.78
CA GLU A 21 44.32 -15.40 3.78
C GLU A 21 44.59 -15.90 2.36
N GLU A 22 45.77 -16.43 2.03
CA GLU A 22 46.06 -17.05 0.73
C GLU A 22 45.04 -18.16 0.39
N LYS A 23 44.80 -19.11 1.33
CA LYS A 23 43.79 -20.15 1.12
C LYS A 23 42.34 -19.63 0.97
N ARG A 24 42.07 -18.43 1.47
CA ARG A 24 40.75 -17.81 1.37
C ARG A 24 40.60 -17.07 0.03
N GLU A 25 41.67 -16.57 -0.52
CA GLU A 25 41.69 -15.98 -1.85
C GLU A 25 41.62 -17.04 -2.94
N GLU A 26 42.42 -18.14 -2.84
CA GLU A 26 42.32 -19.30 -3.76
C GLU A 26 40.88 -19.85 -3.84
N LYS A 27 40.22 -20.04 -2.71
CA LYS A 27 38.82 -20.49 -2.68
C LYS A 27 37.83 -19.46 -3.26
N LYS A 28 38.15 -18.15 -3.24
CA LYS A 28 37.31 -17.13 -3.89
C LYS A 28 37.47 -17.15 -5.39
N GLU A 29 38.70 -17.37 -5.88
CA GLU A 29 38.98 -17.48 -7.31
C GLU A 29 38.37 -18.75 -7.92
N GLU A 30 38.46 -19.88 -7.27
CA GLU A 30 37.80 -21.13 -7.68
C GLU A 30 36.26 -20.93 -7.77
N ASN A 31 35.64 -20.29 -6.80
CA ASN A 31 34.21 -20.02 -6.83
C ASN A 31 33.77 -19.02 -7.92
N ILE A 32 34.65 -18.09 -8.30
CA ILE A 32 34.41 -17.16 -9.40
C ILE A 32 34.50 -17.87 -10.75
N GLU A 33 35.45 -18.81 -10.89
CA GLU A 33 35.64 -19.59 -12.10
C GLU A 33 34.47 -20.57 -12.34
N VAL A 34 34.01 -21.25 -11.31
CA VAL A 34 32.82 -22.12 -11.33
C VAL A 34 31.58 -21.35 -11.77
N LYS A 35 31.35 -20.16 -11.21
CA LYS A 35 30.22 -19.30 -11.63
C LYS A 35 30.33 -18.77 -13.05
N ARG A 36 31.55 -18.56 -13.56
CA ARG A 36 31.78 -18.16 -14.96
C ARG A 36 31.50 -19.31 -15.93
N GLU A 37 31.82 -20.54 -15.54
CA GLU A 37 31.50 -21.72 -16.36
C GLU A 37 30.00 -22.04 -16.37
N GLU A 38 29.30 -21.89 -15.24
CA GLU A 38 27.84 -22.05 -15.17
C GLU A 38 27.11 -21.02 -16.05
N ASN A 39 27.48 -19.75 -15.97
CA ASN A 39 26.95 -18.70 -16.82
C ASN A 39 27.25 -18.92 -18.32
N ARG A 40 28.39 -19.48 -18.67
CA ARG A 40 28.69 -19.86 -20.08
C ARG A 40 27.83 -21.03 -20.57
N LYS A 41 27.48 -21.97 -19.69
CA LYS A 41 26.60 -23.11 -20.04
C LYS A 41 25.14 -22.64 -20.17
N GLU A 42 24.67 -21.72 -19.32
CA GLU A 42 23.34 -21.13 -19.44
C GLU A 42 23.18 -20.28 -20.69
N ASN A 43 24.13 -19.42 -21.01
CA ASN A 43 24.11 -18.61 -22.26
C ASN A 43 24.14 -19.49 -23.54
N LYS A 44 24.86 -20.63 -23.52
CA LYS A 44 24.83 -21.57 -24.65
C LYS A 44 23.47 -22.30 -24.78
N ARG A 45 22.78 -22.55 -23.65
CA ARG A 45 21.43 -23.14 -23.68
C ARG A 45 20.38 -22.13 -24.16
N ALA A 46 20.44 -20.89 -23.69
CA ALA A 46 19.55 -19.82 -24.14
C ALA A 46 19.66 -19.55 -25.64
N ASN A 47 20.87 -19.44 -26.17
CA ASN A 47 21.12 -19.25 -27.61
C ASN A 47 20.68 -20.42 -28.49
N LYS A 48 20.66 -21.64 -27.94
CA LYS A 48 20.18 -22.84 -28.64
C LYS A 48 18.65 -22.92 -28.64
N GLU A 49 18.00 -22.40 -27.59
CA GLU A 49 16.54 -22.27 -27.53
C GLU A 49 16.00 -21.14 -28.43
N GLU A 50 16.71 -20.04 -28.52
CA GLU A 50 16.36 -18.91 -29.38
C GLU A 50 16.41 -19.32 -30.85
N LYS A 51 17.49 -19.99 -31.30
CA LYS A 51 17.59 -20.56 -32.67
C LYS A 51 16.52 -21.61 -32.97
N ARG A 52 16.07 -22.39 -31.98
CA ARG A 52 14.96 -23.35 -32.15
C ARG A 52 13.62 -22.63 -32.28
N LYS A 53 13.45 -21.48 -31.63
CA LYS A 53 12.20 -20.66 -31.74
C LYS A 53 12.13 -19.91 -33.07
N GLU A 54 13.26 -19.45 -33.60
CA GLU A 54 13.33 -18.83 -34.94
C GLU A 54 12.99 -19.86 -36.04
N HIS A 55 13.62 -21.03 -36.02
CA HIS A 55 13.35 -22.08 -36.99
C HIS A 55 11.90 -22.62 -36.94
N ARG A 56 11.25 -22.52 -35.76
CA ARG A 56 9.85 -22.91 -35.59
C ARG A 56 8.87 -21.83 -36.07
N LYS A 57 9.31 -20.55 -36.12
CA LYS A 57 8.52 -19.45 -36.69
C LYS A 57 8.56 -19.44 -38.21
N GLU A 58 9.70 -19.72 -38.83
CA GLU A 58 9.82 -19.82 -40.30
C GLU A 58 8.95 -20.94 -40.86
N HIS A 59 8.95 -22.15 -40.22
CA HIS A 59 8.11 -23.26 -40.64
C HIS A 59 6.61 -23.04 -40.43
N THR A 60 6.21 -22.11 -39.54
CA THR A 60 4.79 -21.80 -39.28
C THR A 60 4.30 -20.68 -40.20
N GLU A 61 5.19 -19.86 -40.78
CA GLU A 61 4.80 -18.85 -41.78
C GLU A 61 4.69 -19.41 -43.21
N GLU A 62 5.51 -20.40 -43.57
CA GLU A 62 5.38 -21.11 -44.84
C GLU A 62 4.08 -21.94 -44.90
N SER A 63 3.74 -22.70 -43.88
CA SER A 63 2.49 -23.48 -43.82
C SER A 63 1.23 -22.59 -43.73
N LYS A 64 1.33 -21.32 -43.30
CA LYS A 64 0.22 -20.38 -43.33
C LYS A 64 0.02 -19.67 -44.67
N LYS A 65 1.01 -19.66 -45.54
CA LYS A 65 0.87 -19.12 -46.90
C LYS A 65 0.22 -20.10 -47.82
N GLU A 66 0.56 -21.38 -47.76
CA GLU A 66 -0.06 -22.44 -48.60
C GLU A 66 -1.54 -22.64 -48.25
N ASN A 67 -1.94 -22.63 -46.98
CA ASN A 67 -3.37 -22.76 -46.59
C ASN A 67 -4.22 -21.51 -46.86
N ARG A 68 -3.63 -20.35 -47.18
CA ARG A 68 -4.40 -19.13 -47.51
C ARG A 68 -4.76 -19.01 -49.00
N GLU A 69 -4.12 -19.74 -49.85
CA GLU A 69 -4.44 -19.75 -51.29
C GLU A 69 -5.53 -20.78 -51.63
N GLU A 70 -5.65 -21.89 -50.89
CA GLU A 70 -6.73 -22.87 -51.05
C GLU A 70 -8.09 -22.44 -50.46
N GLU A 71 -8.08 -21.69 -49.31
CA GLU A 71 -9.34 -21.21 -48.71
C GLU A 71 -10.03 -20.04 -49.45
N LYS A 72 -9.36 -19.38 -50.40
CA LYS A 72 -9.97 -18.28 -51.17
C LYS A 72 -10.77 -18.74 -52.40
N ALA A 73 -10.78 -20.02 -52.73
CA ALA A 73 -11.49 -20.57 -53.88
C ALA A 73 -12.87 -21.14 -53.54
N GLU A 74 -13.18 -21.45 -52.26
CA GLU A 74 -14.45 -22.11 -51.87
C GLU A 74 -15.44 -21.19 -51.08
N GLU A 75 -15.07 -19.95 -50.74
CA GLU A 75 -15.92 -19.04 -49.93
C GLU A 75 -16.72 -18.01 -50.73
N LYS A 76 -17.44 -18.46 -51.79
CA LYS A 76 -18.44 -17.62 -52.45
C LYS A 76 -19.72 -18.37 -52.80
N ALA A 77 -20.32 -19.08 -51.89
CA ALA A 77 -21.78 -19.39 -51.92
C ALA A 77 -22.18 -20.11 -50.62
N GLY A 78 -22.98 -19.47 -49.83
CA GLY A 78 -23.73 -20.08 -48.72
C GLY A 78 -23.05 -19.94 -47.37
N ASP A 79 -23.34 -18.89 -46.60
CA ASP A 79 -23.44 -18.95 -45.15
C ASP A 79 -23.79 -17.58 -44.52
N THR A 80 -25.03 -17.17 -44.67
CA THR A 80 -25.54 -15.98 -43.92
C THR A 80 -26.65 -16.35 -42.94
N GLU A 81 -27.16 -17.57 -42.95
CA GLU A 81 -28.25 -17.99 -42.05
C GLU A 81 -27.83 -18.86 -40.88
N GLU A 82 -26.83 -19.75 -41.03
CA GLU A 82 -26.40 -20.64 -39.93
C GLU A 82 -25.64 -19.93 -38.80
N LYS A 83 -24.85 -18.87 -39.06
CA LYS A 83 -24.14 -18.12 -38.02
C LYS A 83 -25.05 -17.27 -37.11
N LYS A 84 -26.26 -16.95 -37.56
CA LYS A 84 -27.27 -16.29 -36.71
C LYS A 84 -27.98 -17.28 -35.77
N SER A 85 -28.25 -18.50 -36.22
CA SER A 85 -28.92 -19.51 -35.41
C SER A 85 -28.00 -20.11 -34.33
N GLU A 86 -26.70 -20.30 -34.59
CA GLU A 86 -25.73 -20.72 -33.54
C GLU A 86 -25.44 -19.64 -32.50
N ALA A 87 -25.47 -18.36 -32.85
CA ALA A 87 -25.32 -17.26 -31.90
C ALA A 87 -26.57 -17.02 -31.03
N GLU A 88 -27.77 -17.31 -31.57
CA GLU A 88 -29.05 -17.26 -30.83
C GLU A 88 -29.25 -18.50 -29.95
N GLY A 89 -28.87 -19.70 -30.43
CA GLY A 89 -28.88 -20.92 -29.61
C GLY A 89 -27.94 -20.87 -28.41
N LYS A 90 -26.72 -20.34 -28.56
CA LYS A 90 -25.79 -20.13 -27.45
C LYS A 90 -26.21 -19.03 -26.46
N LYS A 91 -26.96 -18.02 -26.90
CA LYS A 91 -27.56 -17.01 -26.03
C LYS A 91 -28.71 -17.58 -25.20
N ASN A 92 -29.53 -18.43 -25.75
CA ASN A 92 -30.65 -19.07 -25.05
C ASN A 92 -30.15 -20.08 -24.00
N ASP A 93 -29.08 -20.84 -24.28
CA ASP A 93 -28.46 -21.73 -23.29
C ASP A 93 -27.83 -21.01 -22.11
N ILE A 94 -27.19 -19.86 -22.35
CA ILE A 94 -26.57 -19.06 -21.27
C ILE A 94 -27.64 -18.40 -20.39
N SER A 95 -28.74 -17.94 -20.96
CA SER A 95 -29.84 -17.33 -20.20
C SER A 95 -30.56 -18.32 -19.30
N SER A 96 -30.62 -19.60 -19.66
CA SER A 96 -31.21 -20.66 -18.84
C SER A 96 -30.35 -21.03 -17.63
N LEU A 97 -29.06 -20.69 -17.63
CA LEU A 97 -28.13 -20.90 -16.51
C LEU A 97 -28.07 -19.72 -15.54
N ASP A 98 -28.62 -18.57 -15.90
CA ASP A 98 -28.61 -17.37 -15.06
C ASP A 98 -29.59 -17.52 -13.88
N SER A 99 -29.10 -17.34 -12.67
CA SER A 99 -29.93 -17.36 -11.46
C SER A 99 -30.76 -16.10 -11.25
N GLY A 100 -30.53 -15.04 -12.03
CA GLY A 100 -31.07 -13.70 -11.81
C GLY A 100 -30.42 -12.93 -10.66
N ASN A 101 -29.51 -13.56 -9.92
CA ASN A 101 -28.77 -12.93 -8.82
C ASN A 101 -27.43 -12.37 -9.30
N MET A 102 -26.99 -11.28 -8.69
CA MET A 102 -25.72 -10.63 -8.98
C MET A 102 -24.71 -10.82 -7.84
N ALA A 103 -23.47 -11.11 -8.20
CA ALA A 103 -22.33 -10.98 -7.31
C ALA A 103 -21.80 -9.55 -7.35
N ASN A 104 -21.45 -9.01 -6.18
CA ASN A 104 -20.69 -7.76 -6.06
C ASN A 104 -19.72 -7.90 -4.89
N GLY A 105 -18.44 -7.87 -5.15
CA GLY A 105 -17.42 -8.00 -4.11
C GLY A 105 -16.00 -7.96 -4.66
N ILE A 106 -15.05 -8.12 -3.76
CA ILE A 106 -13.63 -8.09 -4.08
C ILE A 106 -13.11 -9.47 -4.51
N LEU A 107 -12.38 -9.51 -5.61
CA LEU A 107 -11.76 -10.74 -6.09
C LEU A 107 -10.49 -11.07 -5.30
N GLU A 108 -10.39 -12.30 -4.84
CA GLU A 108 -9.16 -12.93 -4.39
C GLU A 108 -8.79 -14.06 -5.35
N VAL A 109 -7.65 -13.94 -6.02
CA VAL A 109 -7.11 -14.98 -6.92
C VAL A 109 -6.24 -15.93 -6.12
N MET A 110 -6.54 -17.22 -6.20
CA MET A 110 -5.81 -18.30 -5.53
C MET A 110 -4.58 -18.71 -6.35
N PRO A 111 -3.55 -19.32 -5.71
CA PRO A 111 -2.32 -19.76 -6.39
C PRO A 111 -2.58 -20.70 -7.60
N ASP A 112 -3.65 -21.50 -7.54
CA ASP A 112 -4.05 -22.43 -8.60
C ASP A 112 -4.73 -21.75 -9.81
N GLY A 113 -4.86 -20.40 -9.76
CA GLY A 113 -5.35 -19.59 -10.88
C GLY A 113 -6.86 -19.42 -10.96
N TYR A 114 -7.66 -20.01 -10.08
CA TYR A 114 -9.07 -19.67 -9.87
C TYR A 114 -9.20 -18.57 -8.81
N GLY A 115 -10.40 -18.05 -8.59
CA GLY A 115 -10.61 -17.03 -7.55
C GLY A 115 -11.97 -17.12 -6.88
N PHE A 116 -12.13 -16.26 -5.86
CA PHE A 116 -13.42 -16.05 -5.20
C PHE A 116 -13.71 -14.55 -5.09
N ILE A 117 -14.95 -14.17 -5.33
CA ILE A 117 -15.48 -12.87 -4.96
C ILE A 117 -15.83 -12.93 -3.48
N ARG A 118 -15.12 -12.13 -2.65
CA ARG A 118 -15.38 -11.99 -1.22
C ARG A 118 -16.43 -10.91 -1.02
N CYS A 119 -17.51 -11.24 -0.33
CA CYS A 119 -18.66 -10.34 -0.21
C CYS A 119 -18.58 -9.45 1.04
N GLU A 120 -17.85 -9.88 2.08
CA GLU A 120 -17.85 -9.21 3.38
C GLU A 120 -16.43 -8.97 3.89
N ASN A 121 -16.13 -7.74 4.30
CA ASN A 121 -14.90 -7.30 4.99
C ASN A 121 -13.60 -7.92 4.41
N TYR A 122 -13.60 -8.23 3.10
CA TYR A 122 -12.45 -8.82 2.37
C TYR A 122 -12.00 -10.21 2.88
N LEU A 123 -12.80 -10.85 3.72
CA LEU A 123 -12.54 -12.17 4.27
C LEU A 123 -13.37 -13.26 3.59
N PRO A 124 -12.93 -14.54 3.64
CA PRO A 124 -13.73 -15.66 3.18
C PRO A 124 -15.06 -15.78 3.93
N GLY A 125 -16.14 -16.02 3.18
CA GLY A 125 -17.47 -16.17 3.71
C GLY A 125 -18.27 -17.28 3.00
N GLU A 126 -19.45 -17.56 3.52
CA GLU A 126 -20.34 -18.58 2.94
C GLU A 126 -20.97 -18.13 1.62
N ASN A 127 -21.09 -16.80 1.43
CA ASN A 127 -21.67 -16.18 0.25
C ASN A 127 -20.65 -15.93 -0.87
N ASP A 128 -19.43 -16.45 -0.74
CA ASP A 128 -18.39 -16.27 -1.74
C ASP A 128 -18.78 -16.90 -3.09
N VAL A 129 -18.39 -16.21 -4.18
CA VAL A 129 -18.70 -16.65 -5.53
C VAL A 129 -17.44 -17.06 -6.25
N TYR A 130 -17.41 -18.29 -6.75
CA TYR A 130 -16.29 -18.84 -7.51
C TYR A 130 -16.11 -18.16 -8.86
N VAL A 131 -14.86 -17.84 -9.21
CA VAL A 131 -14.45 -17.25 -10.49
C VAL A 131 -13.49 -18.19 -11.20
N SER A 132 -13.83 -18.56 -12.43
CA SER A 132 -13.05 -19.53 -13.19
C SER A 132 -11.70 -18.97 -13.68
N PRO A 133 -10.67 -19.85 -13.86
CA PRO A 133 -9.38 -19.43 -14.42
C PRO A 133 -9.48 -18.82 -15.82
N SER A 134 -10.46 -19.26 -16.62
CA SER A 134 -10.72 -18.73 -17.96
C SER A 134 -11.18 -17.27 -17.94
N GLN A 135 -12.08 -16.92 -17.02
CA GLN A 135 -12.51 -15.52 -16.83
C GLN A 135 -11.38 -14.64 -16.31
N ILE A 136 -10.59 -15.15 -15.35
CA ILE A 136 -9.44 -14.42 -14.80
C ILE A 136 -8.43 -14.09 -15.91
N ARG A 137 -8.05 -15.06 -16.72
CA ARG A 137 -7.12 -14.85 -17.85
C ARG A 137 -7.71 -13.95 -18.94
N ARG A 138 -8.99 -14.17 -19.32
CA ARG A 138 -9.65 -13.42 -20.40
C ARG A 138 -9.72 -11.92 -20.13
N PHE A 139 -10.01 -11.52 -18.88
CA PHE A 139 -10.21 -10.13 -18.48
C PHE A 139 -9.04 -9.56 -17.69
N ASN A 140 -7.91 -10.27 -17.61
CA ASN A 140 -6.73 -9.86 -16.82
C ASN A 140 -7.11 -9.44 -15.40
N LEU A 141 -7.97 -10.26 -14.75
CA LEU A 141 -8.44 -10.00 -13.39
C LEU A 141 -7.33 -10.28 -12.38
N LYS A 142 -7.31 -9.49 -11.33
CA LYS A 142 -6.30 -9.57 -10.27
C LYS A 142 -6.95 -9.51 -8.90
N THR A 143 -6.25 -10.03 -7.90
CA THR A 143 -6.63 -9.81 -6.50
C THR A 143 -6.80 -8.32 -6.24
N GLY A 144 -7.89 -7.94 -5.57
CA GLY A 144 -8.23 -6.56 -5.27
C GLY A 144 -9.18 -5.90 -6.29
N ASP A 145 -9.52 -6.56 -7.41
CA ASP A 145 -10.57 -6.06 -8.31
C ASP A 145 -11.96 -6.22 -7.69
N ILE A 146 -12.80 -5.19 -7.76
CA ILE A 146 -14.23 -5.33 -7.48
C ILE A 146 -14.90 -5.83 -8.74
N LEU A 147 -15.55 -6.98 -8.63
CA LEU A 147 -16.31 -7.60 -9.72
C LEU A 147 -17.80 -7.46 -9.47
N VAL A 148 -18.51 -7.10 -10.53
CA VAL A 148 -19.97 -7.19 -10.59
C VAL A 148 -20.33 -8.10 -11.75
N GLY A 149 -21.22 -9.07 -11.51
CA GLY A 149 -21.62 -10.00 -12.55
C GLY A 149 -22.71 -10.95 -12.10
N ASN A 150 -23.29 -11.67 -13.05
CA ASN A 150 -24.37 -12.60 -12.80
C ASN A 150 -23.86 -13.94 -12.27
N ILE A 151 -24.62 -14.52 -11.38
CA ILE A 151 -24.32 -15.81 -10.74
C ILE A 151 -25.06 -16.90 -11.49
N ARG A 152 -24.38 -18.01 -11.75
CA ARG A 152 -24.99 -19.23 -12.30
C ARG A 152 -25.88 -19.92 -11.26
N ILE A 153 -26.95 -20.55 -11.70
CA ILE A 153 -27.77 -21.44 -10.89
C ILE A 153 -26.86 -22.51 -10.26
N LYS A 154 -26.93 -22.64 -8.93
CA LYS A 154 -26.11 -23.59 -8.16
C LYS A 154 -26.64 -25.02 -8.36
N THR A 155 -25.74 -25.96 -8.67
CA THR A 155 -26.07 -27.38 -8.72
C THR A 155 -26.01 -28.01 -7.31
N GLN A 156 -26.72 -29.11 -7.08
CA GLN A 156 -26.85 -29.73 -5.75
C GLN A 156 -25.51 -30.14 -5.09
N ASN A 157 -24.45 -30.34 -5.88
CA ASN A 157 -23.14 -30.79 -5.40
C ASN A 157 -22.11 -29.66 -5.26
N GLU A 158 -22.46 -28.42 -5.56
CA GLU A 158 -21.54 -27.28 -5.49
C GLU A 158 -21.58 -26.58 -4.12
N LYS A 159 -20.41 -26.39 -3.50
CA LYS A 159 -20.33 -25.68 -2.23
C LYS A 159 -20.56 -24.17 -2.40
N TYR A 160 -20.01 -23.59 -3.46
CA TYR A 160 -20.09 -22.15 -3.78
C TYR A 160 -20.86 -21.92 -5.08
N SER A 161 -21.54 -20.78 -5.16
CA SER A 161 -22.09 -20.30 -6.42
C SER A 161 -20.94 -19.92 -7.38
N ALA A 162 -21.17 -19.98 -8.70
CA ALA A 162 -20.16 -19.63 -9.69
C ALA A 162 -20.56 -18.39 -10.48
N LEU A 163 -19.59 -17.55 -10.81
CA LEU A 163 -19.79 -16.39 -11.67
C LEU A 163 -20.08 -16.84 -13.11
N LEU A 164 -21.23 -16.47 -13.64
CA LEU A 164 -21.63 -16.80 -15.02
C LEU A 164 -20.92 -15.90 -16.02
N TYR A 165 -21.04 -14.59 -15.85
CA TYR A 165 -20.31 -13.59 -16.65
C TYR A 165 -20.02 -12.31 -15.84
N VAL A 166 -18.94 -11.61 -16.24
CA VAL A 166 -18.50 -10.38 -15.63
C VAL A 166 -19.19 -9.21 -16.34
N GLN A 167 -19.92 -8.38 -15.59
CA GLN A 167 -20.54 -7.15 -16.09
C GLN A 167 -19.58 -5.96 -15.99
N SER A 168 -18.94 -5.81 -14.84
CA SER A 168 -17.96 -4.74 -14.65
C SER A 168 -16.80 -5.17 -13.76
N VAL A 169 -15.66 -4.49 -13.94
CA VAL A 169 -14.44 -4.60 -13.12
C VAL A 169 -14.09 -3.21 -12.64
N ASN A 170 -14.11 -2.98 -11.34
CA ASN A 170 -13.88 -1.67 -10.72
C ASN A 170 -14.79 -0.54 -11.27
N GLY A 171 -16.01 -0.86 -11.72
CA GLY A 171 -16.93 0.07 -12.36
C GLY A 171 -16.71 0.32 -13.85
N TYR A 172 -15.66 -0.29 -14.46
CA TYR A 172 -15.36 -0.19 -15.89
C TYR A 172 -15.85 -1.43 -16.65
N LYS A 173 -16.04 -1.31 -17.97
CA LYS A 173 -16.27 -2.49 -18.84
C LYS A 173 -15.07 -3.43 -18.75
N PRO A 174 -15.28 -4.78 -18.73
CA PRO A 174 -14.20 -5.74 -18.50
C PRO A 174 -13.01 -5.62 -19.46
N PHE A 175 -13.28 -5.36 -20.76
CA PHE A 175 -12.23 -5.18 -21.76
C PHE A 175 -11.43 -3.87 -21.61
N ASP A 176 -12.04 -2.81 -21.07
CA ASP A 176 -11.33 -1.55 -20.82
C ASP A 176 -10.50 -1.66 -19.54
N ALA A 177 -11.03 -2.31 -18.51
CA ALA A 177 -10.29 -2.63 -17.30
C ALA A 177 -9.06 -3.51 -17.58
N ALA A 178 -9.15 -4.45 -18.53
CA ALA A 178 -8.04 -5.34 -18.89
C ALA A 178 -6.82 -4.63 -19.50
N LYS A 179 -7.00 -3.42 -20.07
CA LYS A 179 -5.93 -2.62 -20.73
C LYS A 179 -5.09 -1.80 -19.76
N ARG A 180 -5.46 -1.77 -18.47
CA ARG A 180 -4.73 -0.99 -17.46
C ARG A 180 -3.27 -1.43 -17.30
N LYS A 181 -2.36 -0.48 -17.05
CA LYS A 181 -0.98 -0.78 -16.67
C LYS A 181 -0.94 -1.39 -15.27
N ASN A 182 0.04 -2.26 -14.99
CA ASN A 182 0.24 -2.75 -13.63
C ASN A 182 0.77 -1.63 -12.74
N PHE A 183 0.45 -1.70 -11.45
CA PHE A 183 0.93 -0.74 -10.47
C PHE A 183 2.46 -0.62 -10.42
N GLU A 184 3.15 -1.74 -10.57
CA GLU A 184 4.60 -1.84 -10.57
C GLU A 184 5.27 -1.18 -11.79
N ASP A 185 4.53 -1.05 -12.90
CA ASP A 185 5.00 -0.45 -14.16
C ASP A 185 4.78 1.07 -14.21
N LEU A 186 4.13 1.64 -13.19
CA LEU A 186 3.89 3.09 -13.09
C LEU A 186 5.12 3.81 -12.53
N THR A 187 5.36 5.03 -13.02
CA THR A 187 6.54 5.83 -12.65
C THR A 187 6.30 6.63 -11.36
N PRO A 188 6.98 6.31 -10.24
CA PRO A 188 6.80 7.05 -8.99
C PRO A 188 7.45 8.44 -9.05
N ILE A 189 6.77 9.44 -8.49
CA ILE A 189 7.25 10.81 -8.32
C ILE A 189 7.07 11.27 -6.86
N PHE A 190 7.74 12.36 -6.48
CA PHE A 190 7.53 12.97 -5.16
C PHE A 190 6.09 13.50 -5.04
N PRO A 191 5.52 13.47 -3.81
CA PRO A 191 4.29 14.20 -3.51
C PRO A 191 4.44 15.69 -3.86
N ASN A 192 3.65 16.17 -4.80
CA ASN A 192 3.69 17.54 -5.32
C ASN A 192 2.31 18.18 -5.44
N GLU A 193 1.27 17.48 -5.03
CA GLU A 193 -0.09 18.00 -4.91
C GLU A 193 -0.59 17.78 -3.48
N ARG A 194 -0.90 18.88 -2.80
CA ARG A 194 -1.36 18.86 -1.40
C ARG A 194 -2.79 18.36 -1.30
N ILE A 195 -3.03 17.50 -0.34
CA ILE A 195 -4.37 17.11 0.12
C ILE A 195 -4.76 18.07 1.23
N ASN A 196 -5.52 19.11 0.90
CA ASN A 196 -5.95 20.10 1.86
C ASN A 196 -6.93 19.48 2.87
N LEU A 197 -6.64 19.65 4.14
CA LEU A 197 -7.50 19.21 5.24
C LEU A 197 -8.36 20.35 5.81
N GLU A 198 -7.96 21.60 5.59
CA GLU A 198 -8.67 22.76 6.03
C GLU A 198 -9.97 22.95 5.24
N THR A 199 -11.09 22.93 5.94
CA THR A 199 -12.43 23.28 5.44
C THR A 199 -12.87 24.59 6.09
N GLU A 200 -13.99 25.16 5.68
CA GLU A 200 -14.52 26.44 6.22
C GLU A 200 -14.68 26.42 7.76
N ASN A 201 -15.01 25.25 8.34
CA ASN A 201 -15.14 25.07 9.79
C ASN A 201 -14.19 23.97 10.30
N ALA A 202 -12.97 23.91 9.75
CA ALA A 202 -12.02 22.86 10.09
C ALA A 202 -11.66 22.91 11.59
N PRO A 203 -11.59 21.72 12.25
CA PRO A 203 -11.01 21.64 13.57
C PRO A 203 -9.58 22.19 13.58
N LEU A 204 -9.17 22.76 14.71
CA LEU A 204 -7.83 23.30 14.90
C LEU A 204 -6.72 22.30 14.50
N SER A 205 -6.93 21.04 14.81
CA SER A 205 -6.02 19.93 14.44
C SER A 205 -5.77 19.85 12.93
N MET A 206 -6.81 19.98 12.11
CA MET A 206 -6.67 19.90 10.66
C MET A 206 -5.94 21.09 10.07
N ARG A 207 -6.17 22.28 10.60
CA ARG A 207 -5.44 23.49 10.25
C ARG A 207 -3.95 23.37 10.60
N MET A 208 -3.66 22.83 11.78
CA MET A 208 -2.27 22.61 12.21
C MET A 208 -1.58 21.57 11.36
N VAL A 209 -2.22 20.43 11.08
CA VAL A 209 -1.63 19.37 10.22
C VAL A 209 -1.34 19.93 8.82
N ASP A 210 -2.29 20.66 8.25
CA ASP A 210 -2.15 21.23 6.92
C ASP A 210 -0.92 22.13 6.78
N LEU A 211 -0.60 22.89 7.82
CA LEU A 211 0.52 23.83 7.81
C LEU A 211 1.84 23.18 8.24
N LEU A 212 1.82 22.38 9.33
CA LEU A 212 3.03 21.88 10.00
C LEU A 212 3.54 20.55 9.46
N SER A 213 2.63 19.71 8.94
CA SER A 213 2.95 18.41 8.37
C SER A 213 2.05 18.16 7.16
N PRO A 214 2.21 18.96 6.09
CA PRO A 214 1.33 18.88 4.93
C PRO A 214 1.36 17.48 4.29
N ILE A 215 0.19 17.02 3.91
CA ILE A 215 0.02 15.71 3.28
C ILE A 215 -0.11 15.91 1.78
N GLY A 216 0.77 15.28 1.01
CA GLY A 216 0.68 15.27 -0.45
C GLY A 216 0.14 13.95 -0.98
N LYS A 217 -0.41 13.95 -2.20
CA LYS A 217 -0.75 12.72 -2.92
C LYS A 217 0.49 11.83 -3.05
N GLY A 218 0.39 10.57 -2.60
CA GLY A 218 1.52 9.65 -2.57
C GLY A 218 2.37 9.72 -1.30
N GLN A 219 1.93 10.43 -0.26
CA GLN A 219 2.65 10.57 1.01
C GLN A 219 2.74 9.25 1.76
N ARG A 220 3.91 8.97 2.35
CA ARG A 220 4.14 7.92 3.36
C ARG A 220 4.26 8.59 4.72
N GLY A 221 3.12 8.82 5.36
CA GLY A 221 3.07 9.55 6.64
C GLY A 221 2.98 8.61 7.84
N MET A 222 3.76 8.91 8.87
CA MET A 222 3.61 8.27 10.17
C MET A 222 2.96 9.23 11.17
N ILE A 223 1.91 8.76 11.84
CA ILE A 223 1.29 9.42 12.98
C ILE A 223 1.82 8.74 14.25
N VAL A 224 2.84 9.30 14.83
CA VAL A 224 3.54 8.75 15.99
C VAL A 224 2.78 9.13 17.25
N SER A 225 2.32 8.15 18.00
CA SER A 225 1.49 8.43 19.18
C SER A 225 1.82 7.54 20.37
N GLN A 226 1.83 8.16 21.52
CA GLN A 226 1.74 7.48 22.81
C GLN A 226 0.26 7.17 23.12
N PRO A 227 -0.02 6.22 24.03
CA PRO A 227 -1.39 5.97 24.47
C PRO A 227 -2.07 7.24 25.04
N LYS A 228 -3.37 7.41 24.76
CA LYS A 228 -4.24 8.49 25.26
C LYS A 228 -3.91 9.91 24.76
N THR A 229 -3.28 10.05 23.61
CA THR A 229 -2.93 11.35 22.99
C THR A 229 -3.97 11.89 21.99
N GLY A 230 -5.05 11.15 21.76
CA GLY A 230 -6.11 11.55 20.81
C GLY A 230 -5.91 11.04 19.38
N LYS A 231 -5.13 9.97 19.20
CA LYS A 231 -4.84 9.31 17.91
C LYS A 231 -6.11 9.03 17.08
N THR A 232 -7.07 8.31 17.64
CA THR A 232 -8.30 7.89 16.96
C THR A 232 -9.15 9.10 16.53
N THR A 233 -9.24 10.13 17.39
CA THR A 233 -9.94 11.38 17.04
C THR A 233 -9.28 12.07 15.86
N LEU A 234 -7.95 12.13 15.83
CA LEU A 234 -7.20 12.74 14.74
C LEU A 234 -7.43 12.00 13.42
N LEU A 235 -7.36 10.66 13.43
CA LEU A 235 -7.63 9.84 12.24
C LEU A 235 -9.03 10.07 11.68
N LYS A 236 -10.07 10.10 12.56
CA LYS A 236 -11.44 10.41 12.16
C LYS A 236 -11.55 11.79 11.52
N GLN A 237 -10.88 12.79 12.08
CA GLN A 237 -10.87 14.16 11.54
C GLN A 237 -10.19 14.22 10.18
N ILE A 238 -9.05 13.53 10.00
CA ILE A 238 -8.35 13.43 8.71
C ILE A 238 -9.26 12.79 7.67
N ALA A 239 -9.88 11.64 7.98
CA ALA A 239 -10.79 10.97 7.06
C ALA A 239 -11.95 11.89 6.63
N ARG A 240 -12.63 12.52 7.58
CA ARG A 240 -13.74 13.45 7.31
C ARG A 240 -13.29 14.65 6.47
N SER A 241 -12.13 15.23 6.77
CA SER A 241 -11.61 16.38 6.00
C SER A 241 -11.30 15.97 4.56
N ILE A 242 -10.69 14.80 4.33
CA ILE A 242 -10.40 14.31 2.97
C ILE A 242 -11.70 14.06 2.20
N THR A 243 -12.68 13.38 2.79
CA THR A 243 -13.98 13.13 2.14
C THR A 243 -14.72 14.41 1.79
N ALA A 244 -14.61 15.45 2.62
CA ALA A 244 -15.22 16.74 2.38
C ALA A 244 -14.49 17.57 1.31
N THR A 245 -13.16 17.62 1.34
CA THR A 245 -12.36 18.46 0.43
C THR A 245 -12.05 17.77 -0.90
N ARG A 246 -12.04 16.45 -0.93
CA ARG A 246 -11.67 15.63 -2.11
C ARG A 246 -12.70 14.50 -2.33
N PRO A 247 -13.95 14.81 -2.72
CA PRO A 247 -15.04 13.83 -2.82
C PRO A 247 -14.75 12.69 -3.83
N ASN A 248 -13.85 12.89 -4.78
CA ASN A 248 -13.45 11.86 -5.76
C ASN A 248 -12.32 10.96 -5.27
N MET A 249 -11.68 11.26 -4.13
CA MET A 249 -10.60 10.47 -3.58
C MET A 249 -11.16 9.28 -2.80
N LYS A 250 -10.59 8.09 -2.99
CA LYS A 250 -10.98 6.90 -2.23
C LYS A 250 -10.26 6.88 -0.89
N VAL A 251 -11.01 6.78 0.19
CA VAL A 251 -10.49 6.71 1.56
C VAL A 251 -10.77 5.31 2.10
N ILE A 252 -9.72 4.57 2.44
CA ILE A 252 -9.82 3.26 3.09
C ILE A 252 -9.24 3.40 4.49
N VAL A 253 -10.06 3.19 5.50
CA VAL A 253 -9.60 3.09 6.89
C VAL A 253 -9.39 1.62 7.21
N LEU A 254 -8.16 1.26 7.53
CA LEU A 254 -7.76 -0.09 7.87
C LEU A 254 -7.41 -0.18 9.35
N LEU A 255 -8.22 -0.93 10.10
CA LEU A 255 -8.06 -1.13 11.53
C LEU A 255 -7.54 -2.55 11.79
N ILE A 256 -6.38 -2.67 12.39
CA ILE A 256 -5.72 -3.96 12.67
C ILE A 256 -5.53 -4.14 14.17
N ASP A 257 -6.09 -5.24 14.70
CA ASP A 257 -5.99 -5.62 16.11
C ASP A 257 -6.55 -4.51 17.03
N GLU A 258 -7.64 -3.83 16.56
CA GLU A 258 -8.31 -2.75 17.31
C GLU A 258 -9.54 -3.28 18.03
N ARG A 259 -10.09 -2.52 18.95
CA ARG A 259 -11.25 -2.92 19.76
C ARG A 259 -12.55 -2.82 18.96
N PRO A 260 -13.51 -3.77 19.13
CA PRO A 260 -14.79 -3.73 18.41
C PRO A 260 -15.57 -2.42 18.60
N GLU A 261 -15.56 -1.84 19.81
CA GLU A 261 -16.21 -0.55 20.08
C GLU A 261 -15.55 0.62 19.34
N GLU A 262 -14.22 0.61 19.17
CA GLU A 262 -13.49 1.64 18.40
C GLU A 262 -13.76 1.47 16.90
N VAL A 263 -13.88 0.24 16.41
CA VAL A 263 -14.29 -0.07 15.04
C VAL A 263 -15.67 0.51 14.73
N THR A 264 -16.65 0.26 15.62
CA THR A 264 -18.02 0.75 15.47
C THR A 264 -18.05 2.29 15.45
N ASP A 265 -17.37 2.95 16.39
CA ASP A 265 -17.27 4.41 16.47
C ASP A 265 -16.65 5.04 15.21
N ILE A 266 -15.65 4.37 14.61
CA ILE A 266 -15.02 4.85 13.36
C ILE A 266 -15.98 4.65 12.19
N ARG A 267 -16.64 3.49 12.06
CA ARG A 267 -17.60 3.19 10.99
C ARG A 267 -18.77 4.18 10.98
N GLU A 268 -19.34 4.45 12.13
CA GLU A 268 -20.43 5.44 12.28
C GLU A 268 -19.97 6.88 12.05
N SER A 269 -18.68 7.13 12.25
CA SER A 269 -18.10 8.47 12.12
C SER A 269 -17.71 8.84 10.70
N ILE A 270 -17.49 7.87 9.81
CA ILE A 270 -16.98 8.09 8.46
C ILE A 270 -18.06 7.70 7.46
N GLU A 271 -18.72 8.72 6.92
CA GLU A 271 -19.77 8.59 5.90
C GLU A 271 -19.26 9.04 4.54
N GLY A 272 -19.77 8.40 3.49
CA GLY A 272 -19.54 8.84 2.11
C GLY A 272 -19.35 7.67 1.12
N PRO A 273 -19.72 7.86 -0.13
CA PRO A 273 -19.69 6.80 -1.16
C PRO A 273 -18.26 6.36 -1.53
N ASN A 274 -17.27 7.15 -1.16
CA ASN A 274 -15.85 6.91 -1.45
C ASN A 274 -15.03 6.63 -0.21
N ALA A 275 -15.68 6.38 0.95
CA ALA A 275 -15.04 6.00 2.20
C ALA A 275 -15.43 4.55 2.57
N GLU A 276 -14.45 3.75 2.97
CA GLU A 276 -14.62 2.34 3.33
C GLU A 276 -13.83 2.06 4.61
N VAL A 277 -14.44 1.34 5.56
CA VAL A 277 -13.78 0.92 6.80
C VAL A 277 -13.65 -0.60 6.78
N ILE A 278 -12.42 -1.07 6.72
CA ILE A 278 -12.03 -2.49 6.72
C ILE A 278 -11.28 -2.75 8.03
N TYR A 279 -11.57 -3.86 8.66
CA TYR A 279 -11.04 -4.11 10.00
C TYR A 279 -10.78 -5.60 10.27
N SER A 280 -9.94 -5.84 11.26
CA SER A 280 -9.76 -7.12 11.93
C SER A 280 -9.50 -6.82 13.40
N THR A 281 -10.43 -7.26 14.26
CA THR A 281 -10.44 -6.92 15.69
C THR A 281 -9.49 -7.80 16.50
N PHE A 282 -9.18 -7.39 17.74
CA PHE A 282 -8.16 -8.04 18.57
C PHE A 282 -8.47 -9.50 18.96
N ASP A 283 -9.73 -9.91 18.84
CA ASP A 283 -10.20 -11.27 19.09
C ASP A 283 -10.05 -12.20 17.86
N GLU A 284 -9.63 -11.65 16.71
CA GLU A 284 -9.36 -12.43 15.51
C GLU A 284 -7.92 -12.96 15.47
N LEU A 285 -7.71 -14.00 14.66
CA LEU A 285 -6.39 -14.61 14.48
C LEU A 285 -5.42 -13.71 13.71
N PRO A 286 -4.10 -13.79 13.95
CA PRO A 286 -3.09 -13.02 13.22
C PRO A 286 -3.13 -13.20 11.70
N GLU A 287 -3.55 -14.37 11.22
CA GLU A 287 -3.77 -14.67 9.79
C GLU A 287 -4.84 -13.75 9.17
N HIS A 288 -5.89 -13.40 9.93
CA HIS A 288 -6.93 -12.47 9.47
C HIS A 288 -6.36 -11.06 9.32
N HIS A 289 -5.59 -10.58 10.31
CA HIS A 289 -4.90 -9.27 10.24
C HIS A 289 -4.01 -9.17 9.00
N LYS A 290 -3.22 -10.22 8.74
CA LYS A 290 -2.39 -10.33 7.54
C LYS A 290 -3.23 -10.26 6.28
N ARG A 291 -4.24 -11.13 6.16
CA ARG A 291 -5.07 -11.27 4.94
C ARG A 291 -5.80 -9.98 4.60
N VAL A 292 -6.46 -9.38 5.57
CA VAL A 292 -7.17 -8.10 5.39
C VAL A 292 -6.23 -7.00 4.91
N SER A 293 -5.04 -6.90 5.50
CA SER A 293 -4.06 -5.90 5.09
C SER A 293 -3.55 -6.12 3.66
N GLU A 294 -3.29 -7.36 3.26
CA GLU A 294 -2.87 -7.71 1.90
C GLU A 294 -3.98 -7.39 0.89
N MET A 295 -5.23 -7.73 1.20
CA MET A 295 -6.38 -7.44 0.34
C MET A 295 -6.62 -5.94 0.17
N VAL A 296 -6.51 -5.14 1.23
CA VAL A 296 -6.61 -3.68 1.18
C VAL A 296 -5.51 -3.08 0.29
N LEU A 297 -4.28 -3.56 0.44
CA LEU A 297 -3.17 -3.10 -0.41
C LEU A 297 -3.43 -3.40 -1.89
N GLU A 298 -3.83 -4.63 -2.20
CA GLU A 298 -4.11 -5.01 -3.59
C GLU A 298 -5.32 -4.22 -4.14
N ARG A 299 -6.37 -3.99 -3.33
CA ARG A 299 -7.48 -3.10 -3.69
C ARG A 299 -7.01 -1.69 -4.04
N ALA A 300 -6.19 -1.09 -3.20
CA ALA A 300 -5.65 0.24 -3.43
C ALA A 300 -4.81 0.30 -4.73
N LYS A 301 -3.97 -0.70 -4.99
CA LYS A 301 -3.22 -0.79 -6.25
C LYS A 301 -4.13 -0.85 -7.47
N ARG A 302 -5.23 -1.64 -7.42
CA ARG A 302 -6.20 -1.73 -8.54
C ARG A 302 -6.84 -0.38 -8.83
N LEU A 303 -7.18 0.39 -7.80
CA LEU A 303 -7.72 1.74 -7.96
C LEU A 303 -6.71 2.70 -8.62
N VAL A 304 -5.44 2.66 -8.18
CA VAL A 304 -4.37 3.49 -8.77
C VAL A 304 -4.07 3.10 -10.22
N GLU A 305 -4.16 1.81 -10.58
CA GLU A 305 -4.05 1.34 -11.98
C GLU A 305 -5.12 1.98 -12.89
N HIS A 306 -6.26 2.36 -12.30
CA HIS A 306 -7.32 3.14 -12.95
C HIS A 306 -7.17 4.67 -12.80
N LYS A 307 -5.97 5.14 -12.42
CA LYS A 307 -5.63 6.56 -12.22
C LYS A 307 -6.45 7.26 -11.12
N GLN A 308 -6.95 6.50 -10.17
CA GLN A 308 -7.66 7.04 -9.01
C GLN A 308 -6.67 7.41 -7.89
N ASP A 309 -7.02 8.43 -7.13
CA ASP A 309 -6.29 8.81 -5.92
C ASP A 309 -6.87 8.07 -4.72
N VAL A 310 -6.00 7.41 -3.97
CA VAL A 310 -6.37 6.57 -2.84
C VAL A 310 -5.62 7.01 -1.60
N VAL A 311 -6.31 7.09 -0.47
CA VAL A 311 -5.71 7.28 0.86
C VAL A 311 -6.05 6.07 1.73
N ILE A 312 -5.02 5.45 2.30
CA ILE A 312 -5.18 4.45 3.36
C ILE A 312 -4.81 5.08 4.69
N LEU A 313 -5.74 5.04 5.65
CA LEU A 313 -5.50 5.38 7.05
C LEU A 313 -5.36 4.08 7.83
N LEU A 314 -4.13 3.71 8.20
CA LEU A 314 -3.84 2.45 8.89
C LEU A 314 -3.69 2.68 10.41
N ASP A 315 -4.51 2.03 11.18
CA ASP A 315 -4.38 1.95 12.64
C ASP A 315 -4.24 0.49 13.09
N SER A 316 -3.05 -0.06 13.38
CA SER A 316 -1.75 0.59 13.36
C SER A 316 -0.69 -0.27 12.65
N ILE A 317 0.37 0.35 12.15
CA ILE A 317 1.51 -0.37 11.56
C ILE A 317 2.25 -1.21 12.61
N THR A 318 2.26 -0.75 13.86
CA THR A 318 2.86 -1.48 14.99
C THR A 318 2.16 -2.81 15.22
N ARG A 319 0.83 -2.82 15.26
CA ARG A 319 0.03 -4.04 15.45
C ARG A 319 0.10 -4.95 14.23
N LEU A 320 0.15 -4.39 13.03
CA LEU A 320 0.38 -5.16 11.81
C LEU A 320 1.73 -5.88 11.84
N ALA A 321 2.82 -5.19 12.23
CA ALA A 321 4.13 -5.81 12.37
C ALA A 321 4.15 -6.91 13.45
N ARG A 322 3.43 -6.73 14.55
CA ARG A 322 3.25 -7.77 15.59
C ARG A 322 2.54 -9.01 15.06
N ALA A 323 1.47 -8.83 14.28
CA ALA A 323 0.74 -9.95 13.66
C ALA A 323 1.66 -10.75 12.73
N TYR A 324 2.43 -10.08 11.89
CA TYR A 324 3.41 -10.76 11.03
C TYR A 324 4.50 -11.46 11.84
N ASN A 325 4.93 -10.91 12.99
CA ASN A 325 5.94 -11.53 13.84
C ASN A 325 5.46 -12.87 14.45
N LEU A 326 4.15 -13.04 14.62
CA LEU A 326 3.57 -14.31 15.08
C LEU A 326 3.47 -15.35 13.95
N LEU A 327 3.44 -14.91 12.69
CA LEU A 327 3.16 -15.78 11.54
C LEU A 327 4.41 -16.21 10.77
N VAL A 328 5.49 -15.41 10.82
CA VAL A 328 6.70 -15.75 10.07
C VAL A 328 7.47 -16.87 10.77
N PRO A 329 7.99 -17.84 10.02
CA PRO A 329 8.92 -18.81 10.57
C PRO A 329 10.15 -18.11 11.17
N PRO A 330 10.66 -18.54 12.33
CA PRO A 330 11.84 -17.94 12.94
C PRO A 330 13.05 -17.94 11.99
N SER A 331 13.58 -16.75 11.69
CA SER A 331 14.76 -16.61 10.81
C SER A 331 16.09 -16.95 11.51
N GLY A 332 16.07 -17.24 12.81
CA GLY A 332 17.25 -17.40 13.65
C GLY A 332 17.96 -16.11 14.04
N ARG A 333 17.41 -14.96 13.62
CA ARG A 333 17.87 -13.61 13.98
C ARG A 333 16.75 -12.87 14.69
N THR A 334 17.06 -12.21 15.80
CA THR A 334 16.05 -11.49 16.58
C THR A 334 16.56 -10.09 16.89
N LEU A 335 15.77 -9.08 16.56
CA LEU A 335 15.99 -7.70 16.97
C LEU A 335 15.59 -7.52 18.44
N SER A 336 15.93 -6.39 19.04
CA SER A 336 15.51 -6.04 20.40
C SER A 336 13.98 -6.15 20.52
N GLY A 337 13.50 -6.62 21.68
CA GLY A 337 12.07 -6.79 21.92
C GLY A 337 11.46 -8.05 21.30
N GLY A 338 12.25 -8.98 20.77
CA GLY A 338 11.75 -10.25 20.24
C GLY A 338 11.16 -10.17 18.82
N LEU A 339 11.52 -9.14 18.05
CA LEU A 339 11.05 -8.94 16.68
C LEU A 339 11.96 -9.68 15.69
N ASP A 340 11.41 -10.56 14.86
CA ASP A 340 12.11 -11.16 13.75
C ASP A 340 12.21 -10.16 12.57
N PRO A 341 13.40 -9.93 11.97
CA PRO A 341 13.54 -9.04 10.82
C PRO A 341 12.65 -9.43 9.63
N ALA A 342 12.36 -10.72 9.45
CA ALA A 342 11.49 -11.20 8.38
C ALA A 342 10.04 -10.71 8.55
N ALA A 343 9.59 -10.48 9.77
CA ALA A 343 8.26 -9.96 10.08
C ALA A 343 8.02 -8.53 9.55
N LEU A 344 9.09 -7.77 9.34
CA LEU A 344 9.02 -6.39 8.86
C LEU A 344 8.87 -6.28 7.34
N TYR A 345 9.17 -7.34 6.59
CA TYR A 345 9.23 -7.28 5.12
C TYR A 345 7.89 -6.88 4.50
N MET A 346 6.80 -7.59 4.83
CA MET A 346 5.49 -7.30 4.25
C MET A 346 4.89 -5.99 4.76
N PRO A 347 4.93 -5.63 6.06
CA PRO A 347 4.52 -4.31 6.53
C PRO A 347 5.33 -3.16 5.90
N LYS A 348 6.64 -3.32 5.67
CA LYS A 348 7.45 -2.34 4.93
C LYS A 348 7.04 -2.24 3.47
N LYS A 349 6.74 -3.37 2.81
CA LYS A 349 6.20 -3.40 1.45
C LYS A 349 4.84 -2.69 1.37
N PHE A 350 3.96 -2.91 2.35
CA PHE A 350 2.68 -2.22 2.47
C PHE A 350 2.89 -0.71 2.55
N PHE A 351 3.60 -0.23 3.55
CA PHE A 351 3.84 1.20 3.77
C PHE A 351 4.65 1.85 2.62
N GLY A 352 5.64 1.14 2.11
CA GLY A 352 6.48 1.57 0.99
C GLY A 352 5.76 1.63 -0.37
N SER A 353 4.55 1.06 -0.48
CA SER A 353 3.72 1.14 -1.69
C SER A 353 3.13 2.53 -1.91
N ALA A 354 3.08 3.38 -0.88
CA ALA A 354 2.61 4.76 -1.02
C ALA A 354 3.52 5.56 -1.96
N ARG A 355 2.96 6.07 -3.05
CA ARG A 355 3.66 6.86 -4.08
C ARG A 355 2.67 7.64 -4.94
N ASN A 356 3.11 8.77 -5.45
CA ASN A 356 2.42 9.50 -6.50
C ASN A 356 2.90 9.00 -7.87
N MET A 357 2.02 8.94 -8.87
CA MET A 357 2.33 8.38 -10.19
C MET A 357 2.32 9.46 -11.27
N ARG A 358 3.34 9.45 -12.13
CA ARG A 358 3.43 10.38 -13.27
C ARG A 358 2.28 10.20 -14.26
N GLU A 359 1.82 8.98 -14.45
CA GLU A 359 0.73 8.62 -15.37
C GLU A 359 -0.65 9.00 -14.84
N GLY A 360 -0.74 9.46 -13.60
CA GLY A 360 -1.97 9.77 -12.86
C GLY A 360 -2.35 8.68 -11.88
N GLY A 361 -3.10 9.10 -10.86
CA GLY A 361 -3.41 8.29 -9.68
C GLY A 361 -2.31 8.35 -8.62
N SER A 362 -2.68 8.13 -7.38
CA SER A 362 -1.76 8.14 -6.25
C SER A 362 -2.21 7.19 -5.15
N LEU A 363 -1.24 6.62 -4.42
CA LEU A 363 -1.49 5.91 -3.17
C LEU A 363 -0.83 6.65 -2.03
N THR A 364 -1.62 7.22 -1.14
CA THR A 364 -1.18 7.87 0.11
C THR A 364 -1.44 6.91 1.27
N ILE A 365 -0.47 6.70 2.16
CA ILE A 365 -0.65 5.88 3.36
C ILE A 365 -0.25 6.70 4.57
N LEU A 366 -1.21 6.89 5.49
CA LEU A 366 -0.98 7.48 6.80
C LEU A 366 -1.15 6.37 7.83
N ALA A 367 -0.05 5.94 8.43
CA ALA A 367 -0.04 4.84 9.39
C ALA A 367 0.26 5.33 10.79
N THR A 368 -0.53 4.91 11.77
CA THR A 368 -0.21 5.17 13.17
C THR A 368 0.90 4.24 13.64
N ALA A 369 1.86 4.79 14.36
CA ALA A 369 2.93 4.07 15.03
C ALA A 369 2.82 4.31 16.54
N LEU A 370 2.80 3.24 17.32
CA LEU A 370 2.74 3.29 18.78
C LEU A 370 4.16 3.36 19.35
N VAL A 371 4.38 4.28 20.26
CA VAL A 371 5.67 4.47 20.95
C VAL A 371 5.45 4.62 22.45
N GLU A 372 6.49 4.34 23.23
CA GLU A 372 6.46 4.48 24.70
C GLU A 372 5.28 3.71 25.34
N THR A 373 4.95 2.54 24.80
CA THR A 373 3.91 1.64 25.34
C THR A 373 4.42 0.77 26.49
N GLY A 374 5.71 0.83 26.80
CA GLY A 374 6.41 -0.10 27.69
C GLY A 374 6.92 -1.37 26.96
N SER A 375 6.61 -1.53 25.68
CA SER A 375 7.07 -2.64 24.85
C SER A 375 8.27 -2.23 24.00
N LYS A 376 9.43 -2.85 24.22
CA LYS A 376 10.63 -2.63 23.37
C LYS A 376 10.41 -2.99 21.91
N MET A 377 9.49 -3.91 21.61
CA MET A 377 9.14 -4.27 20.24
C MET A 377 8.53 -3.08 19.49
N ASP A 378 7.64 -2.31 20.12
CA ASP A 378 6.98 -1.16 19.49
C ASP A 378 7.97 -0.07 19.13
N ASP A 379 8.94 0.20 20.02
CA ASP A 379 9.99 1.17 19.75
C ASP A 379 10.89 0.72 18.58
N VAL A 380 11.22 -0.57 18.51
CA VAL A 380 11.99 -1.12 17.37
C VAL A 380 11.19 -1.02 16.08
N VAL A 381 9.90 -1.37 16.09
CA VAL A 381 9.03 -1.21 14.92
C VAL A 381 9.03 0.25 14.45
N PHE A 382 8.83 1.20 15.36
CA PHE A 382 8.85 2.62 15.01
C PHE A 382 10.18 3.04 14.34
N GLU A 383 11.32 2.70 14.91
CA GLU A 383 12.64 3.07 14.35
C GLU A 383 12.86 2.42 12.96
N GLU A 384 12.42 1.18 12.76
CA GLU A 384 12.52 0.48 11.48
C GLU A 384 11.66 1.08 10.36
N PHE A 385 10.52 1.71 10.72
CA PHE A 385 9.64 2.38 9.76
C PHE A 385 9.96 3.86 9.54
N LYS A 386 10.60 4.53 10.50
CA LYS A 386 10.99 5.94 10.42
C LYS A 386 11.79 6.27 9.16
N GLY A 387 12.73 5.39 8.78
CA GLY A 387 13.50 5.54 7.56
C GLY A 387 12.69 5.38 6.25
N THR A 388 11.54 4.69 6.30
CA THR A 388 10.67 4.44 5.13
C THR A 388 9.70 5.61 4.90
N GLY A 389 9.29 6.28 5.97
CA GLY A 389 8.39 7.44 5.92
C GLY A 389 9.02 8.69 5.30
N ASN A 390 8.18 9.58 4.82
CA ASN A 390 8.56 10.92 4.33
C ASN A 390 7.71 12.04 4.95
N MET A 391 6.93 11.73 6.00
CA MET A 391 6.17 12.68 6.82
C MET A 391 6.02 12.06 8.21
N GLU A 392 6.19 12.86 9.23
CA GLU A 392 5.97 12.50 10.63
C GLU A 392 5.04 13.53 11.29
N LEU A 393 3.99 13.04 11.95
CA LEU A 393 3.11 13.81 12.81
C LEU A 393 3.17 13.21 14.21
N VAL A 394 3.84 13.89 15.12
CA VAL A 394 4.12 13.38 16.47
C VAL A 394 3.12 13.95 17.46
N LEU A 395 2.41 13.07 18.18
CA LEU A 395 1.54 13.45 19.28
C LEU A 395 2.30 13.38 20.60
N ASP A 396 2.11 14.38 21.44
CA ASP A 396 2.81 14.54 22.71
C ASP A 396 1.90 14.25 23.90
N ARG A 397 2.29 13.30 24.73
CA ARG A 397 1.55 12.90 25.93
C ARG A 397 1.54 14.00 26.99
N LYS A 398 2.61 14.76 27.12
CA LYS A 398 2.68 15.87 28.11
C LYS A 398 1.64 16.95 27.82
N LEU A 399 1.42 17.27 26.52
CA LEU A 399 0.35 18.18 26.11
C LEU A 399 -1.04 17.60 26.42
N ALA A 400 -1.24 16.31 26.13
CA ALA A 400 -2.50 15.65 26.42
C ALA A 400 -2.82 15.56 27.91
N GLU A 401 -1.81 15.31 28.77
CA GLU A 401 -1.95 15.31 30.23
C GLU A 401 -2.31 16.71 30.79
N LYS A 402 -1.78 17.77 30.16
CA LYS A 402 -2.16 19.18 30.44
C LYS A 402 -3.53 19.56 29.83
N ARG A 403 -4.24 18.62 29.15
CA ARG A 403 -5.50 18.86 28.41
C ARG A 403 -5.37 19.90 27.29
N ILE A 404 -4.19 20.02 26.71
CA ILE A 404 -3.93 20.86 25.56
C ILE A 404 -4.14 20.02 24.30
N PHE A 405 -5.19 20.34 23.52
CA PHE A 405 -5.52 19.66 22.27
C PHE A 405 -5.65 20.64 21.09
N PRO A 406 -5.22 20.23 19.89
CA PRO A 406 -4.59 18.95 19.56
C PRO A 406 -3.19 18.83 20.18
N ALA A 407 -2.88 17.63 20.69
CA ALA A 407 -1.61 17.39 21.38
C ALA A 407 -0.47 17.11 20.36
N ILE A 408 -0.31 17.99 19.36
CA ILE A 408 0.69 17.88 18.29
C ILE A 408 2.01 18.50 18.75
N ASN A 409 3.10 17.74 18.68
CA ASN A 409 4.44 18.24 18.89
C ASN A 409 4.96 18.89 17.59
N ILE A 410 4.96 20.21 17.55
CA ILE A 410 5.35 20.97 16.34
C ILE A 410 6.82 20.73 15.99
N GLN A 411 7.72 20.69 16.98
CA GLN A 411 9.16 20.54 16.74
C GLN A 411 9.52 19.21 16.06
N ARG A 412 8.80 18.14 16.41
CA ARG A 412 9.07 16.76 15.94
C ARG A 412 8.21 16.36 14.75
N SER A 413 7.29 17.24 14.33
CA SER A 413 6.40 17.01 13.20
C SER A 413 6.90 17.73 11.95
N GLY A 414 6.72 17.13 10.77
CA GLY A 414 7.12 17.75 9.52
C GLY A 414 7.00 16.81 8.32
N THR A 415 7.13 17.35 7.12
CA THR A 415 7.06 16.62 5.85
C THR A 415 8.33 16.85 5.04
N ARG A 416 8.93 15.79 4.51
CA ARG A 416 10.05 15.90 3.56
C ARG A 416 9.55 16.52 2.26
N ARG A 417 10.34 17.45 1.70
CA ARG A 417 9.99 18.20 0.49
C ARG A 417 8.67 18.96 0.65
N GLU A 418 8.44 19.52 1.82
CA GLU A 418 7.30 20.43 2.06
C GLU A 418 7.31 21.66 1.12
N ASP A 419 8.47 21.97 0.55
CA ASP A 419 8.65 22.99 -0.50
C ASP A 419 7.80 22.74 -1.74
N LEU A 420 7.42 21.49 -2.01
CA LEU A 420 6.53 21.11 -3.11
C LEU A 420 5.03 21.23 -2.76
N LEU A 421 4.70 21.37 -1.47
CA LEU A 421 3.33 21.32 -0.94
C LEU A 421 2.87 22.65 -0.34
N LEU A 422 3.80 23.45 0.18
CA LEU A 422 3.54 24.73 0.83
C LEU A 422 3.90 25.89 -0.10
N THR A 423 3.15 26.98 0.00
CA THR A 423 3.52 28.24 -0.62
C THR A 423 4.74 28.84 0.08
N LYS A 424 5.44 29.76 -0.56
CA LYS A 424 6.61 30.46 0.05
C LYS A 424 6.25 31.14 1.37
N GLU A 425 5.07 31.75 1.43
CA GLU A 425 4.60 32.41 2.65
C GLU A 425 4.34 31.44 3.80
N GLU A 426 3.77 30.27 3.51
CA GLU A 426 3.56 29.20 4.48
C GLU A 426 4.90 28.66 4.99
N GLN A 427 5.87 28.40 4.09
CA GLN A 427 7.20 27.93 4.43
C GLN A 427 7.93 28.89 5.38
N GLU A 428 7.91 30.20 5.11
CA GLU A 428 8.53 31.22 5.95
C GLU A 428 7.99 31.18 7.39
N ILE A 429 6.65 31.05 7.52
CA ILE A 429 6.00 30.98 8.84
C ILE A 429 6.32 29.66 9.54
N VAL A 430 6.28 28.53 8.85
CA VAL A 430 6.62 27.21 9.42
C VAL A 430 8.06 27.21 9.94
N TYR A 431 9.02 27.74 9.18
CA TYR A 431 10.41 27.85 9.60
C TYR A 431 10.59 28.78 10.81
N ALA A 432 9.81 29.87 10.86
CA ALA A 432 9.82 30.76 12.02
C ALA A 432 9.25 30.07 13.27
N LEU A 433 8.16 29.31 13.15
CA LEU A 433 7.59 28.52 14.23
C LEU A 433 8.59 27.49 14.79
N HIS A 434 9.25 26.74 13.92
CA HIS A 434 10.28 25.79 14.34
C HIS A 434 11.45 26.46 15.08
N ARG A 435 11.89 27.64 14.63
CA ARG A 435 12.94 28.42 15.32
C ARG A 435 12.51 28.91 16.70
N GLU A 436 11.30 29.45 16.82
CA GLU A 436 10.76 29.94 18.11
C GLU A 436 10.60 28.81 19.14
N LEU A 437 10.31 27.60 18.69
CA LEU A 437 10.15 26.43 19.55
C LEU A 437 11.49 25.73 19.87
N SER A 438 12.58 26.05 19.18
CA SER A 438 13.92 25.47 19.45
C SER A 438 14.63 26.07 20.65
N GLY A 439 14.04 27.07 21.31
CA GLY A 439 14.63 27.76 22.50
C GLY A 439 14.20 27.13 23.82
N ASN A 440 14.78 27.68 24.91
CA ASN A 440 14.56 27.19 26.29
C ASN A 440 13.11 27.37 26.81
N ARG A 441 12.23 28.08 26.10
CA ARG A 441 10.83 28.33 26.48
C ARG A 441 9.84 27.63 25.51
N ALA A 442 10.19 26.45 25.03
CA ALA A 442 9.40 25.74 24.04
C ALA A 442 7.93 25.53 24.48
N ASP A 443 7.68 25.19 25.75
CA ASP A 443 6.32 24.93 26.26
C ASP A 443 5.47 26.23 26.30
N GLU A 444 6.04 27.36 26.74
CA GLU A 444 5.35 28.65 26.77
C GLU A 444 5.05 29.15 25.33
N ASN A 445 6.03 29.02 24.45
CA ASN A 445 5.87 29.38 23.03
C ASN A 445 4.82 28.53 22.35
N MET A 446 4.73 27.22 22.68
CA MET A 446 3.71 26.32 22.17
C MET A 446 2.30 26.79 22.52
N GLU A 447 2.06 27.16 23.77
CA GLU A 447 0.75 27.68 24.20
C GLU A 447 0.40 29.00 23.50
N GLN A 448 1.38 29.88 23.28
CA GLN A 448 1.19 31.12 22.53
C GLN A 448 0.82 30.84 21.07
N ILE A 449 1.51 29.90 20.39
CA ILE A 449 1.22 29.50 19.03
C ILE A 449 -0.22 28.93 18.92
N LEU A 450 -0.61 28.07 19.85
CA LEU A 450 -1.97 27.54 19.91
C LEU A 450 -3.02 28.64 20.09
N ASN A 451 -2.70 29.67 20.93
CA ASN A 451 -3.57 30.81 21.11
C ASN A 451 -3.69 31.66 19.83
N PHE A 452 -2.64 31.80 19.04
CA PHE A 452 -2.73 32.48 17.73
C PHE A 452 -3.62 31.70 16.76
N PHE A 453 -3.47 30.35 16.70
CA PHE A 453 -4.38 29.52 15.91
C PHE A 453 -5.85 29.67 16.33
N LYS A 454 -6.13 29.68 17.65
CA LYS A 454 -7.50 29.84 18.19
C LYS A 454 -8.13 31.20 17.88
N ARG A 455 -7.32 32.25 17.73
CA ARG A 455 -7.80 33.62 17.44
C ARG A 455 -8.09 33.85 15.96
N THR A 456 -7.73 32.92 15.10
CA THR A 456 -7.87 33.02 13.65
C THR A 456 -8.83 31.96 13.14
N LYS A 457 -9.60 32.29 12.10
CA LYS A 457 -10.60 31.39 11.53
C LYS A 457 -9.98 30.36 10.57
N ASN A 458 -8.89 30.73 9.88
CA ASN A 458 -8.24 29.92 8.86
C ASN A 458 -6.73 30.14 8.86
N ASN A 459 -6.00 29.30 8.10
CA ASN A 459 -4.54 29.38 8.01
C ASN A 459 -4.05 30.66 7.33
N LYS A 460 -4.82 31.23 6.42
CA LYS A 460 -4.47 32.52 5.79
C LYS A 460 -4.44 33.65 6.80
N GLU A 461 -5.45 33.77 7.67
CA GLU A 461 -5.47 34.74 8.77
C GLU A 461 -4.34 34.48 9.77
N PHE A 462 -4.07 33.20 10.10
CA PHE A 462 -2.98 32.81 10.98
C PHE A 462 -1.63 33.29 10.43
N ILE A 463 -1.34 33.06 9.17
CA ILE A 463 -0.11 33.50 8.51
C ILE A 463 0.04 35.01 8.56
N GLN A 464 -1.03 35.76 8.30
CA GLN A 464 -1.02 37.24 8.38
C GLN A 464 -0.73 37.72 9.81
N LEU A 465 -1.37 37.12 10.82
CA LEU A 465 -1.17 37.45 12.22
C LEU A 465 0.28 37.16 12.66
N MET A 466 0.83 36.02 12.25
CA MET A 466 2.21 35.64 12.55
C MET A 466 3.23 36.59 11.90
N LYS A 467 3.03 36.97 10.62
CA LYS A 467 3.87 37.97 9.95
C LYS A 467 3.92 39.30 10.72
N GLN A 468 2.78 39.79 11.19
CA GLN A 468 2.70 41.01 11.98
C GLN A 468 3.40 40.87 13.33
N SER A 469 3.33 39.72 13.96
CA SER A 469 4.00 39.43 15.23
C SER A 469 5.54 39.35 15.09
N LEU A 470 6.01 38.75 14.00
CA LEU A 470 7.44 38.61 13.67
C LEU A 470 8.10 39.93 13.26
N LEU A 471 7.35 40.82 12.59
CA LEU A 471 7.83 42.14 12.19
C LEU A 471 7.93 43.12 13.39
N LYS A 472 7.32 42.78 14.53
CA LYS A 472 7.38 43.61 15.77
C LYS A 472 8.49 43.18 16.73
N LYS A 473 9.17 42.07 16.49
CA LYS A 473 10.38 41.59 17.19
C LYS A 473 11.62 41.99 16.41
#